data_366a73829e6b2720206ceb97dec00d0b
#
_entry.id   366a73829e6b2720206ceb97dec00d0b
#
_cell.length_a   1.000
_cell.length_b   1.000
_cell.length_c   1.000
_cell.angle_alpha   90.00
_cell.angle_beta   90.00
_cell.angle_gamma   90.00
#
_symmetry.space_group_name_H-M   'P 1'
#
loop_
_entity.id
_entity.type
_entity.pdbx_description
1 polymer ?
#
loop_
_entity_poly.entity_id
_entity_poly.type
_entity_poly.pdbx_seq_one_letter_code
_entity_poly.pdbx_strand_id
1 'polypeptide(L)'
;TNAIEVERTPEEGYHFMEDMTDKAIAWIGQQKALAPDKPFFTYFAPGATHAPHHVPKEWADKYAGKFDQGWDVLREETFARQKQLGVIPSDCQLTPRHKEIPAWDEMPEDLKPVLRRQMEVYAGFLEYTDHHVGRLIDSLQTIGALDNTLVYYIIGDNGASAEGTLNGTFNEMLNFNGMAAVETPEFLTARLEALGGPESYNHYAVGWAHAMDTPYQWTKQVASHWGGTRNGTIVHWPKGISATDEMRWQFHHVIDVAPTILEAAGLPEPISVNGVQQHPIEGVSMLYSFNDAEAPDRHETQYFEMFGNRGIYHKGWTAVTRHKTPWLLVGEETPAFDDDVWELYDTTKDWSQAKDLAKEMPEKLHELQRLWLIEAVRYNVLPMDDDVATRLNPDIAGRPTLIKGNTQLLFGGMGRLSENCVVSIKNKSHSVTAAIEVPESGAEGVIIAQGANIGGWSLYAKDGVLKYCYNLGGVQHFFAEATSPLPAGEHQVRMEFEYAGEGMGKGGTVTLYTDGDKVGEGTVDATLPMIFSADDGCDVGQDTGAPVSPDYGPRGNAFNGQVKGVQIAIADAAESGGPVISAEEAIRVAMARQ
;
A
#
# COMPACT_ATOMS: atom_id res chain seq x y z
N THR A 1 19.35 10.35 -1.81
CA THR A 1 18.73 9.01 -2.05
C THR A 1 19.27 8.52 -3.37
N ASN A 2 19.86 7.35 -3.40
CA ASN A 2 20.35 6.73 -4.63
C ASN A 2 19.47 5.51 -4.92
N ALA A 3 19.00 5.39 -6.15
CA ALA A 3 18.42 4.14 -6.64
C ALA A 3 19.58 3.15 -6.85
N ILE A 4 19.41 1.93 -6.38
CA ILE A 4 20.36 0.84 -6.59
C ILE A 4 19.62 -0.21 -7.41
N GLU A 5 20.19 -0.58 -8.54
CA GLU A 5 19.68 -1.66 -9.36
C GLU A 5 19.86 -2.99 -8.62
N VAL A 6 18.82 -3.82 -8.61
CA VAL A 6 18.90 -5.15 -8.01
C VAL A 6 19.52 -6.14 -8.99
N GLU A 7 20.40 -7.01 -8.48
CA GLU A 7 21.15 -7.96 -9.31
C GLU A 7 20.28 -9.14 -9.80
N ARG A 8 19.24 -9.51 -9.02
CA ARG A 8 18.35 -10.65 -9.28
C ARG A 8 16.93 -10.19 -9.52
N THR A 9 16.17 -10.91 -10.32
CA THR A 9 14.70 -10.75 -10.43
C THR A 9 13.98 -11.60 -9.38
N PRO A 10 12.67 -11.40 -9.16
CA PRO A 10 11.88 -12.29 -8.30
C PRO A 10 11.95 -13.76 -8.72
N GLU A 11 11.93 -14.04 -10.03
CA GLU A 11 12.07 -15.41 -10.58
C GLU A 11 13.46 -16.02 -10.31
N GLU A 12 14.48 -15.18 -10.16
CA GLU A 12 15.84 -15.55 -9.76
C GLU A 12 16.03 -15.62 -8.24
N GLY A 13 14.93 -15.49 -7.47
CA GLY A 13 14.89 -15.58 -6.02
C GLY A 13 15.18 -14.27 -5.29
N TYR A 14 15.00 -13.10 -5.92
CA TYR A 14 15.02 -11.84 -5.21
C TYR A 14 13.80 -11.71 -4.30
N HIS A 15 14.03 -11.27 -3.08
CA HIS A 15 12.95 -10.87 -2.17
C HIS A 15 13.34 -9.59 -1.41
N PHE A 16 12.47 -8.58 -1.45
CA PHE A 16 12.74 -7.26 -0.88
C PHE A 16 13.04 -7.30 0.62
N MET A 17 12.33 -8.15 1.39
CA MET A 17 12.55 -8.28 2.83
C MET A 17 13.96 -8.77 3.17
N GLU A 18 14.50 -9.75 2.42
CA GLU A 18 15.86 -10.26 2.55
C GLU A 18 16.88 -9.16 2.22
N ASP A 19 16.75 -8.52 1.06
CA ASP A 19 17.67 -7.50 0.58
C ASP A 19 17.72 -6.28 1.52
N MET A 20 16.57 -5.82 1.98
CA MET A 20 16.51 -4.71 2.92
C MET A 20 17.20 -5.05 4.26
N THR A 21 17.01 -6.27 4.75
CA THR A 21 17.66 -6.76 5.98
C THR A 21 19.17 -6.83 5.80
N ASP A 22 19.66 -7.38 4.70
CA ASP A 22 21.10 -7.46 4.40
C ASP A 22 21.72 -6.08 4.34
N LYS A 23 21.07 -5.12 3.69
CA LYS A 23 21.53 -3.74 3.62
C LYS A 23 21.50 -3.02 4.97
N ALA A 24 20.48 -3.26 5.80
CA ALA A 24 20.42 -2.71 7.16
C ALA A 24 21.56 -3.25 8.03
N ILE A 25 21.81 -4.55 8.01
CA ILE A 25 22.91 -5.20 8.73
C ILE A 25 24.27 -4.64 8.28
N ALA A 26 24.49 -4.57 6.96
CA ALA A 26 25.72 -4.04 6.40
C ALA A 26 25.95 -2.58 6.79
N TRP A 27 24.89 -1.74 6.71
CA TRP A 27 24.98 -0.33 7.07
C TRP A 27 25.30 -0.12 8.54
N ILE A 28 24.61 -0.80 9.46
CA ILE A 28 24.86 -0.71 10.90
C ILE A 28 26.29 -1.16 11.22
N GLY A 29 26.73 -2.28 10.65
CA GLY A 29 28.09 -2.78 10.81
C GLY A 29 29.14 -1.78 10.36
N GLN A 30 28.96 -1.15 9.19
CA GLN A 30 29.84 -0.11 8.70
C GLN A 30 29.86 1.13 9.61
N GLN A 31 28.69 1.62 10.07
CA GLN A 31 28.65 2.76 10.99
C GLN A 31 29.41 2.48 12.29
N LYS A 32 29.23 1.30 12.85
CA LYS A 32 29.92 0.90 14.09
C LYS A 32 31.41 0.64 13.89
N ALA A 33 31.83 0.16 12.73
CA ALA A 33 33.26 0.00 12.41
C ALA A 33 33.96 1.36 12.22
N LEU A 34 33.32 2.32 11.56
CA LEU A 34 33.86 3.65 11.30
C LEU A 34 33.86 4.57 12.52
N ALA A 35 32.86 4.46 13.36
CA ALA A 35 32.66 5.32 14.54
C ALA A 35 32.05 4.50 15.70
N PRO A 36 32.86 3.68 16.41
CA PRO A 36 32.37 2.74 17.43
C PRO A 36 31.52 3.38 18.54
N ASP A 37 31.88 4.59 18.96
CA ASP A 37 31.26 5.31 20.05
C ASP A 37 30.04 6.14 19.60
N LYS A 38 29.82 6.30 18.29
CA LYS A 38 28.72 7.08 17.75
C LYS A 38 27.42 6.28 17.83
N PRO A 39 26.33 6.84 18.41
CA PRO A 39 25.00 6.22 18.34
C PRO A 39 24.52 6.12 16.90
N PHE A 40 23.67 5.13 16.62
CA PHE A 40 22.93 5.02 15.37
C PHE A 40 21.43 5.02 15.64
N PHE A 41 20.68 5.43 14.65
CA PHE A 41 19.22 5.31 14.59
C PHE A 41 18.84 4.62 13.29
N THR A 42 18.03 3.58 13.38
CA THR A 42 17.52 2.86 12.22
C THR A 42 16.01 2.76 12.31
N TYR A 43 15.33 3.31 11.32
CA TYR A 43 13.91 3.06 11.09
C TYR A 43 13.81 1.96 10.04
N PHE A 44 13.58 0.74 10.50
CA PHE A 44 13.43 -0.44 9.67
C PHE A 44 11.95 -0.68 9.41
N ALA A 45 11.45 -0.26 8.25
CA ALA A 45 10.05 -0.29 7.89
C ALA A 45 9.84 -1.13 6.63
N PRO A 46 9.78 -2.47 6.76
CA PRO A 46 9.44 -3.34 5.64
C PRO A 46 8.01 -3.09 5.18
N GLY A 47 7.72 -3.31 3.90
CA GLY A 47 6.35 -3.36 3.40
C GLY A 47 5.56 -4.56 3.94
N ALA A 48 6.26 -5.57 4.41
CA ALA A 48 5.70 -6.76 5.03
C ALA A 48 5.08 -6.45 6.41
N THR A 49 3.88 -6.96 6.73
CA THR A 49 3.11 -7.91 5.93
C THR A 49 1.91 -7.29 5.21
N HIS A 50 2.01 -6.04 4.76
CA HIS A 50 1.01 -5.44 3.89
C HIS A 50 0.97 -6.18 2.53
N ALA A 51 -0.19 -6.18 1.85
CA ALA A 51 -0.27 -6.68 0.48
C ALA A 51 0.64 -5.85 -0.47
N PRO A 52 1.20 -6.48 -1.50
CA PRO A 52 1.01 -7.88 -1.91
C PRO A 52 1.71 -8.86 -0.97
N HIS A 53 1.05 -9.98 -0.68
CA HIS A 53 1.63 -11.01 0.18
C HIS A 53 2.56 -11.91 -0.64
N HIS A 54 3.79 -11.47 -0.84
CA HIS A 54 4.80 -12.22 -1.57
C HIS A 54 5.73 -12.96 -0.61
N VAL A 55 5.90 -14.27 -0.84
CA VAL A 55 6.79 -15.10 -0.03
C VAL A 55 7.30 -16.28 -0.83
N PRO A 56 8.56 -16.74 -0.64
CA PRO A 56 9.01 -17.97 -1.26
C PRO A 56 8.09 -19.15 -0.93
N LYS A 57 7.74 -19.95 -1.94
CA LYS A 57 6.70 -21.00 -1.85
C LYS A 57 6.90 -21.95 -0.68
N GLU A 58 8.14 -22.31 -0.36
CA GLU A 58 8.47 -23.20 0.75
C GLU A 58 8.07 -22.66 2.12
N TRP A 59 7.97 -21.33 2.31
CA TRP A 59 7.49 -20.73 3.55
C TRP A 59 5.98 -20.83 3.66
N ALA A 60 5.26 -20.57 2.59
CA ALA A 60 3.81 -20.76 2.57
C ALA A 60 3.42 -22.24 2.76
N ASP A 61 4.17 -23.16 2.16
CA ASP A 61 3.92 -24.60 2.21
C ASP A 61 4.12 -25.21 3.61
N LYS A 62 4.88 -24.55 4.53
CA LYS A 62 4.94 -24.94 5.95
C LYS A 62 3.57 -24.91 6.63
N TYR A 63 2.68 -24.10 6.11
CA TYR A 63 1.34 -23.86 6.66
C TYR A 63 0.24 -24.67 5.94
N ALA A 64 0.60 -25.53 4.99
CA ALA A 64 -0.37 -26.35 4.27
C ALA A 64 -1.28 -27.13 5.24
N GLY A 65 -2.61 -26.92 5.11
CA GLY A 65 -3.63 -27.55 5.94
C GLY A 65 -3.76 -26.99 7.37
N LYS A 66 -3.03 -25.95 7.74
CA LYS A 66 -3.12 -25.34 9.09
C LYS A 66 -4.35 -24.45 9.28
N PHE A 67 -5.07 -24.16 8.21
CA PHE A 67 -6.24 -23.29 8.22
C PHE A 67 -7.50 -23.99 7.69
N ASP A 68 -7.50 -25.33 7.68
CA ASP A 68 -8.64 -26.13 7.23
C ASP A 68 -9.91 -25.93 8.06
N GLN A 69 -9.75 -25.58 9.36
CA GLN A 69 -10.84 -25.30 10.29
C GLN A 69 -11.59 -24.01 9.98
N GLY A 70 -11.02 -23.11 9.15
CA GLY A 70 -11.60 -21.82 8.82
C GLY A 70 -11.44 -20.74 9.89
N TRP A 71 -11.86 -19.53 9.56
CA TRP A 71 -11.61 -18.34 10.40
C TRP A 71 -12.43 -18.28 11.69
N ASP A 72 -13.65 -18.82 11.75
CA ASP A 72 -14.45 -18.80 12.98
C ASP A 72 -13.78 -19.65 14.07
N VAL A 73 -13.36 -20.87 13.73
CA VAL A 73 -12.65 -21.77 14.68
C VAL A 73 -11.27 -21.21 15.01
N LEU A 74 -10.52 -20.72 14.03
CA LEU A 74 -9.22 -20.09 14.27
C LEU A 74 -9.32 -18.93 15.26
N ARG A 75 -10.38 -18.14 15.19
CA ARG A 75 -10.65 -17.04 16.11
C ARG A 75 -10.81 -17.52 17.56
N GLU A 76 -11.57 -18.59 17.78
CA GLU A 76 -11.76 -19.21 19.10
C GLU A 76 -10.44 -19.80 19.64
N GLU A 77 -9.68 -20.51 18.80
CA GLU A 77 -8.38 -21.07 19.16
C GLU A 77 -7.36 -19.98 19.52
N THR A 78 -7.33 -18.91 18.76
CA THR A 78 -6.46 -17.75 19.00
C THR A 78 -6.81 -17.08 20.32
N PHE A 79 -8.09 -16.85 20.60
CA PHE A 79 -8.55 -16.28 21.84
C PHE A 79 -8.18 -17.12 23.07
N ALA A 80 -8.37 -18.45 22.98
CA ALA A 80 -7.96 -19.36 24.06
C ALA A 80 -6.45 -19.30 24.31
N ARG A 81 -5.65 -19.27 23.24
CA ARG A 81 -4.19 -19.17 23.30
C ARG A 81 -3.72 -17.84 23.89
N GLN A 82 -4.34 -16.72 23.49
CA GLN A 82 -4.03 -15.39 24.04
C GLN A 82 -4.22 -15.35 25.57
N LYS A 83 -5.31 -15.93 26.07
CA LYS A 83 -5.54 -16.06 27.53
C LYS A 83 -4.49 -16.94 28.21
N GLN A 84 -4.14 -18.06 27.59
CA GLN A 84 -3.13 -18.97 28.14
C GLN A 84 -1.74 -18.31 28.20
N LEU A 85 -1.39 -17.49 27.21
CA LEU A 85 -0.14 -16.73 27.16
C LEU A 85 -0.16 -15.50 28.07
N GLY A 86 -1.31 -15.09 28.57
CA GLY A 86 -1.46 -13.89 29.41
C GLY A 86 -1.28 -12.58 28.64
N VAL A 87 -1.42 -12.59 27.31
CA VAL A 87 -1.31 -11.38 26.46
C VAL A 87 -2.62 -10.59 26.37
N ILE A 88 -3.69 -11.15 26.92
CA ILE A 88 -4.96 -10.47 27.19
C ILE A 88 -5.45 -10.83 28.61
N PRO A 89 -6.28 -9.99 29.24
CA PRO A 89 -6.86 -10.32 30.55
C PRO A 89 -7.66 -11.62 30.53
N SER A 90 -7.60 -12.37 31.63
CA SER A 90 -8.28 -13.67 31.74
C SER A 90 -9.80 -13.58 31.66
N ASP A 91 -10.38 -12.46 32.06
CA ASP A 91 -11.81 -12.12 31.99
C ASP A 91 -12.25 -11.47 30.68
N CYS A 92 -11.31 -11.23 29.76
CA CYS A 92 -11.61 -10.71 28.41
C CYS A 92 -12.68 -11.55 27.72
N GLN A 93 -13.56 -10.91 26.98
CA GLN A 93 -14.63 -11.55 26.22
C GLN A 93 -14.27 -11.56 24.73
N LEU A 94 -14.60 -12.64 24.04
CA LEU A 94 -14.52 -12.70 22.58
C LEU A 94 -15.71 -11.97 21.99
N THR A 95 -15.46 -10.97 21.16
CA THR A 95 -16.52 -10.25 20.47
C THR A 95 -17.14 -11.11 19.35
N PRO A 96 -18.44 -10.96 19.06
CA PRO A 96 -19.09 -11.73 18.01
C PRO A 96 -18.58 -11.33 16.61
N ARG A 97 -18.71 -12.25 15.65
CA ARG A 97 -18.49 -11.94 14.25
C ARG A 97 -19.61 -11.02 13.73
N HIS A 98 -19.26 -10.01 12.97
CA HIS A 98 -20.22 -9.11 12.35
C HIS A 98 -20.96 -9.80 11.21
N LYS A 99 -22.23 -9.41 10.99
CA LYS A 99 -23.08 -9.98 9.92
C LYS A 99 -22.54 -9.68 8.51
N GLU A 100 -21.74 -8.64 8.37
CA GLU A 100 -21.07 -8.23 7.13
C GLU A 100 -19.90 -9.14 6.74
N ILE A 101 -19.47 -10.02 7.65
CA ILE A 101 -18.45 -11.04 7.43
C ILE A 101 -19.15 -12.39 7.37
N PRO A 102 -19.11 -13.12 6.24
CA PRO A 102 -19.75 -14.43 6.14
C PRO A 102 -19.12 -15.45 7.11
N ALA A 103 -19.91 -16.39 7.59
CA ALA A 103 -19.36 -17.54 8.32
C ALA A 103 -18.51 -18.41 7.37
N TRP A 104 -17.49 -19.05 7.91
CA TRP A 104 -16.70 -20.00 7.13
C TRP A 104 -17.56 -21.08 6.45
N ASP A 105 -18.54 -21.61 7.18
CA ASP A 105 -19.43 -22.67 6.66
C ASP A 105 -20.38 -22.17 5.57
N GLU A 106 -20.59 -20.87 5.46
CA GLU A 106 -21.41 -20.23 4.41
C GLU A 106 -20.63 -19.97 3.12
N MET A 107 -19.29 -20.07 3.17
CA MET A 107 -18.44 -19.86 1.99
C MET A 107 -18.59 -21.02 0.99
N PRO A 108 -18.58 -20.72 -0.33
CA PRO A 108 -18.64 -21.74 -1.38
C PRO A 108 -17.52 -22.78 -1.23
N GLU A 109 -17.87 -24.06 -1.34
CA GLU A 109 -16.91 -25.16 -1.14
C GLU A 109 -15.77 -25.16 -2.16
N ASP A 110 -16.03 -24.71 -3.38
CA ASP A 110 -15.05 -24.57 -4.46
C ASP A 110 -14.09 -23.39 -4.24
N LEU A 111 -14.47 -22.39 -3.44
CA LEU A 111 -13.62 -21.27 -3.08
C LEU A 111 -12.75 -21.55 -1.84
N LYS A 112 -13.16 -22.42 -0.94
CA LYS A 112 -12.43 -22.71 0.31
C LYS A 112 -10.96 -23.09 0.12
N PRO A 113 -10.54 -23.83 -0.93
CA PRO A 113 -9.12 -24.05 -1.21
C PRO A 113 -8.33 -22.76 -1.43
N VAL A 114 -8.91 -21.80 -2.16
CA VAL A 114 -8.29 -20.47 -2.39
C VAL A 114 -8.17 -19.71 -1.08
N LEU A 115 -9.24 -19.64 -0.29
CA LEU A 115 -9.27 -18.95 0.99
C LEU A 115 -8.21 -19.49 1.96
N ARG A 116 -8.07 -20.82 2.04
CA ARG A 116 -7.01 -21.45 2.84
C ARG A 116 -5.63 -21.07 2.35
N ARG A 117 -5.40 -21.16 1.03
CA ARG A 117 -4.09 -20.80 0.46
C ARG A 117 -3.71 -19.37 0.69
N GLN A 118 -4.63 -18.43 0.63
CA GLN A 118 -4.39 -17.02 0.96
C GLN A 118 -3.84 -16.88 2.39
N MET A 119 -4.42 -17.58 3.36
CA MET A 119 -3.95 -17.52 4.75
C MET A 119 -2.63 -18.27 4.97
N GLU A 120 -2.39 -19.38 4.27
CA GLU A 120 -1.11 -20.09 4.27
C GLU A 120 0.02 -19.19 3.75
N VAL A 121 -0.23 -18.48 2.64
CA VAL A 121 0.70 -17.50 2.07
C VAL A 121 0.99 -16.38 3.07
N TYR A 122 -0.05 -15.81 3.68
CA TYR A 122 0.12 -14.74 4.67
C TYR A 122 0.91 -15.20 5.89
N ALA A 123 0.60 -16.37 6.44
CA ALA A 123 1.31 -16.92 7.59
C ALA A 123 2.79 -17.20 7.26
N GLY A 124 3.06 -17.74 6.06
CA GLY A 124 4.43 -17.91 5.57
C GLY A 124 5.16 -16.58 5.41
N PHE A 125 4.49 -15.56 4.92
CA PHE A 125 5.04 -14.22 4.76
C PHE A 125 5.36 -13.55 6.11
N LEU A 126 4.49 -13.73 7.10
CA LEU A 126 4.73 -13.25 8.45
C LEU A 126 5.94 -13.95 9.10
N GLU A 127 6.02 -15.29 9.01
CA GLU A 127 7.17 -16.06 9.53
C GLU A 127 8.47 -15.68 8.81
N TYR A 128 8.42 -15.46 7.49
CA TYR A 128 9.57 -15.02 6.71
C TYR A 128 10.05 -13.63 7.17
N THR A 129 9.12 -12.72 7.41
CA THR A 129 9.43 -11.38 7.92
C THR A 129 10.07 -11.45 9.30
N ASP A 130 9.49 -12.21 10.22
CA ASP A 130 10.01 -12.40 11.58
C ASP A 130 11.41 -13.04 11.57
N HIS A 131 11.65 -14.03 10.69
CA HIS A 131 12.97 -14.60 10.48
C HIS A 131 14.03 -13.54 10.12
N HIS A 132 13.70 -12.65 9.21
CA HIS A 132 14.63 -11.59 8.78
C HIS A 132 14.81 -10.50 9.84
N VAL A 133 13.78 -10.16 10.60
CA VAL A 133 13.91 -9.31 11.80
C VAL A 133 14.84 -9.98 12.81
N GLY A 134 14.69 -11.28 13.05
CA GLY A 134 15.59 -12.07 13.89
C GLY A 134 17.05 -11.95 13.46
N ARG A 135 17.35 -12.07 12.15
CA ARG A 135 18.71 -11.87 11.60
C ARG A 135 19.28 -10.48 11.93
N LEU A 136 18.44 -9.43 11.86
CA LEU A 136 18.87 -8.08 12.23
C LEU A 136 19.22 -7.99 13.72
N ILE A 137 18.41 -8.55 14.60
CA ILE A 137 18.66 -8.60 16.05
C ILE A 137 19.92 -9.39 16.36
N ASP A 138 20.13 -10.56 15.75
CA ASP A 138 21.34 -11.38 15.90
C ASP A 138 22.61 -10.63 15.49
N SER A 139 22.50 -9.80 14.44
CA SER A 139 23.62 -8.95 14.00
C SER A 139 23.99 -7.90 15.06
N LEU A 140 23.02 -7.28 15.73
CA LEU A 140 23.25 -6.34 16.83
C LEU A 140 23.95 -7.03 18.01
N GLN A 141 23.55 -8.26 18.32
CA GLN A 141 24.20 -9.06 19.36
C GLN A 141 25.65 -9.39 18.97
N THR A 142 25.88 -9.81 17.73
CA THR A 142 27.20 -10.17 17.21
C THR A 142 28.22 -9.03 17.30
N ILE A 143 27.79 -7.79 17.04
CA ILE A 143 28.65 -6.60 17.16
C ILE A 143 28.67 -6.01 18.58
N GLY A 144 28.04 -6.65 19.56
CA GLY A 144 28.00 -6.23 20.96
C GLY A 144 27.21 -4.94 21.22
N ALA A 145 26.25 -4.61 20.34
CA ALA A 145 25.46 -3.38 20.43
C ALA A 145 24.07 -3.60 21.09
N LEU A 146 23.55 -4.83 21.08
CA LEU A 146 22.17 -5.13 21.46
C LEU A 146 21.83 -4.69 22.89
N ASP A 147 22.72 -4.92 23.87
CA ASP A 147 22.45 -4.60 25.28
C ASP A 147 22.12 -3.11 25.51
N ASN A 148 22.71 -2.22 24.70
CA ASN A 148 22.51 -0.78 24.78
C ASN A 148 21.78 -0.22 23.55
N THR A 149 20.94 -1.02 22.93
CA THR A 149 20.03 -0.59 21.84
C THR A 149 18.59 -0.72 22.31
N LEU A 150 17.85 0.41 22.27
CA LEU A 150 16.41 0.40 22.43
C LEU A 150 15.80 -0.09 21.13
N VAL A 151 15.14 -1.24 21.17
CA VAL A 151 14.46 -1.86 20.02
C VAL A 151 12.95 -1.79 20.26
N TYR A 152 12.24 -1.21 19.30
CA TYR A 152 10.79 -1.35 19.17
C TYR A 152 10.48 -2.34 18.05
N TYR A 153 9.71 -3.36 18.34
CA TYR A 153 9.11 -4.22 17.34
C TYR A 153 7.59 -3.99 17.36
N ILE A 154 7.13 -3.15 16.44
CA ILE A 154 5.73 -2.78 16.29
C ILE A 154 5.14 -3.74 15.25
N ILE A 155 4.23 -4.61 15.71
CA ILE A 155 3.65 -5.69 14.90
C ILE A 155 2.36 -5.16 14.26
N GLY A 156 2.51 -4.48 13.12
CA GLY A 156 1.46 -3.74 12.46
C GLY A 156 1.25 -2.33 13.03
N ASP A 157 0.84 -1.41 12.18
CA ASP A 157 0.54 0.00 12.48
C ASP A 157 -0.96 0.26 12.64
N ASN A 158 -1.78 -0.71 12.25
CA ASN A 158 -3.24 -0.73 12.33
C ASN A 158 -3.72 -2.19 12.37
N GLY A 159 -5.02 -2.42 12.51
CA GLY A 159 -5.60 -3.75 12.45
C GLY A 159 -5.38 -4.46 11.12
N ALA A 160 -5.64 -5.75 11.08
CA ALA A 160 -5.51 -6.57 9.88
C ALA A 160 -6.40 -6.04 8.75
N SER A 161 -5.87 -6.02 7.52
CA SER A 161 -6.53 -5.40 6.38
C SER A 161 -7.72 -6.22 5.88
N ALA A 162 -8.82 -5.53 5.57
CA ALA A 162 -9.99 -6.09 4.92
C ALA A 162 -10.07 -5.77 3.42
N GLU A 163 -8.99 -5.23 2.85
CA GLU A 163 -8.95 -4.74 1.46
C GLU A 163 -9.03 -5.87 0.43
N GLY A 164 -8.80 -7.13 0.84
CA GLY A 164 -9.06 -8.32 0.04
C GLY A 164 -10.54 -8.67 -0.15
N THR A 165 -11.48 -7.91 0.43
CA THR A 165 -12.91 -8.14 0.34
C THR A 165 -13.39 -9.49 0.92
N LEU A 166 -14.54 -10.00 0.47
CA LEU A 166 -15.13 -11.22 1.01
C LEU A 166 -14.40 -12.50 0.58
N ASN A 167 -13.82 -12.50 -0.62
CA ASN A 167 -13.23 -13.68 -1.23
C ASN A 167 -11.69 -13.66 -1.25
N GLY A 168 -11.09 -12.58 -0.79
CA GLY A 168 -9.70 -12.28 -1.10
C GLY A 168 -9.52 -11.90 -2.57
N THR A 169 -8.32 -11.52 -2.96
CA THR A 169 -7.99 -11.08 -4.31
C THR A 169 -6.72 -11.76 -4.82
N PHE A 170 -6.63 -11.96 -6.11
CA PHE A 170 -5.38 -12.25 -6.80
C PHE A 170 -4.62 -10.96 -7.12
N ASN A 171 -5.37 -9.89 -7.44
CA ASN A 171 -4.84 -8.54 -7.65
C ASN A 171 -5.74 -7.49 -6.97
N GLU A 172 -5.33 -6.97 -5.82
CA GLU A 172 -6.13 -5.98 -5.09
C GLU A 172 -6.27 -4.64 -5.83
N MET A 173 -5.40 -4.34 -6.82
CA MET A 173 -5.54 -3.15 -7.65
C MET A 173 -6.85 -3.16 -8.45
N LEU A 174 -7.40 -4.34 -8.77
CA LEU A 174 -8.73 -4.44 -9.37
C LEU A 174 -9.82 -3.95 -8.41
N ASN A 175 -9.69 -4.24 -7.12
CA ASN A 175 -10.63 -3.72 -6.11
C ASN A 175 -10.57 -2.19 -6.01
N PHE A 176 -9.36 -1.61 -5.97
CA PHE A 176 -9.18 -0.15 -5.96
C PHE A 176 -9.69 0.53 -7.24
N ASN A 177 -9.79 -0.20 -8.33
CA ASN A 177 -10.41 0.28 -9.56
C ASN A 177 -11.93 0.02 -9.63
N GLY A 178 -12.56 -0.50 -8.57
CA GLY A 178 -13.98 -0.85 -8.56
C GLY A 178 -14.32 -2.08 -9.42
N MET A 179 -13.34 -2.91 -9.74
CA MET A 179 -13.43 -4.05 -10.65
C MET A 179 -13.32 -5.41 -9.95
N ALA A 180 -13.52 -5.49 -8.64
CA ALA A 180 -13.42 -6.72 -7.85
C ALA A 180 -14.25 -7.88 -8.41
N ALA A 181 -15.38 -7.59 -9.06
CA ALA A 181 -16.27 -8.60 -9.67
C ALA A 181 -15.63 -9.38 -10.84
N VAL A 182 -14.50 -8.92 -11.37
CA VAL A 182 -13.75 -9.64 -12.42
C VAL A 182 -13.09 -10.90 -11.84
N GLU A 183 -12.72 -10.89 -10.57
CA GLU A 183 -12.11 -12.01 -9.87
C GLU A 183 -13.17 -13.00 -9.36
N THR A 184 -13.81 -13.72 -10.30
CA THR A 184 -14.79 -14.75 -9.94
C THR A 184 -14.12 -15.93 -9.20
N PRO A 185 -14.89 -16.77 -8.48
CA PRO A 185 -14.34 -17.99 -7.86
C PRO A 185 -13.55 -18.86 -8.83
N GLU A 186 -14.01 -19.01 -10.08
CA GLU A 186 -13.30 -19.76 -11.12
C GLU A 186 -11.97 -19.11 -11.50
N PHE A 187 -11.95 -17.77 -11.61
CA PHE A 187 -10.73 -17.01 -11.88
C PHE A 187 -9.69 -17.23 -10.79
N LEU A 188 -10.09 -17.10 -9.51
CA LEU A 188 -9.22 -17.28 -8.35
C LEU A 188 -8.72 -18.73 -8.25
N THR A 189 -9.60 -19.71 -8.43
CA THR A 189 -9.24 -21.13 -8.38
C THR A 189 -8.24 -21.52 -9.46
N ALA A 190 -8.39 -20.97 -10.67
CA ALA A 190 -7.45 -21.23 -11.77
C ALA A 190 -6.03 -20.69 -11.50
N ARG A 191 -5.88 -19.76 -10.54
CA ARG A 191 -4.61 -19.10 -10.18
C ARG A 191 -4.09 -19.47 -8.79
N LEU A 192 -4.64 -20.49 -8.16
CA LEU A 192 -4.32 -20.94 -6.81
C LEU A 192 -2.79 -21.08 -6.58
N GLU A 193 -2.09 -21.71 -7.52
CA GLU A 193 -0.65 -21.98 -7.41
C GLU A 193 0.23 -20.73 -7.56
N ALA A 194 -0.31 -19.67 -8.15
CA ALA A 194 0.40 -18.41 -8.36
C ALA A 194 0.25 -17.44 -7.17
N LEU A 195 -0.64 -17.74 -6.21
CA LEU A 195 -0.80 -16.92 -5.00
C LEU A 195 0.50 -16.87 -4.18
N GLY A 196 0.92 -15.67 -3.85
CA GLY A 196 2.17 -15.41 -3.11
C GLY A 196 3.41 -15.30 -4.00
N GLY A 197 3.26 -15.55 -5.31
CA GLY A 197 4.33 -15.41 -6.30
C GLY A 197 4.33 -14.02 -6.99
N PRO A 198 5.35 -13.75 -7.82
CA PRO A 198 5.54 -12.44 -8.46
C PRO A 198 4.47 -12.08 -9.48
N GLU A 199 3.66 -13.06 -9.93
CA GLU A 199 2.56 -12.83 -10.87
C GLU A 199 1.31 -12.26 -10.18
N SER A 200 1.22 -12.34 -8.84
CA SER A 200 0.07 -11.93 -8.07
C SER A 200 0.32 -10.59 -7.36
N TYR A 201 -0.75 -9.90 -7.04
CA TYR A 201 -0.78 -8.78 -6.08
C TYR A 201 -1.87 -9.10 -5.05
N ASN A 202 -1.69 -10.22 -4.36
CA ASN A 202 -2.75 -10.91 -3.65
C ASN A 202 -2.98 -10.40 -2.23
N HIS A 203 -4.25 -10.55 -1.82
CA HIS A 203 -4.70 -10.26 -0.47
C HIS A 203 -5.66 -11.36 0.03
N TYR A 204 -5.67 -11.63 1.33
CA TYR A 204 -6.58 -12.59 1.96
C TYR A 204 -8.01 -12.02 2.13
N ALA A 205 -8.98 -12.91 2.34
CA ALA A 205 -10.37 -12.56 2.59
C ALA A 205 -10.57 -11.92 3.98
N VAL A 206 -11.59 -11.03 4.10
CA VAL A 206 -11.90 -10.29 5.36
C VAL A 206 -12.14 -11.20 6.57
N GLY A 207 -12.65 -12.41 6.37
CA GLY A 207 -12.83 -13.38 7.46
C GLY A 207 -11.52 -13.71 8.18
N TRP A 208 -10.42 -13.79 7.45
CA TRP A 208 -9.08 -13.95 8.02
C TRP A 208 -8.59 -12.70 8.74
N ALA A 209 -8.85 -11.51 8.18
CA ALA A 209 -8.54 -10.24 8.86
C ALA A 209 -9.18 -10.20 10.24
N HIS A 210 -10.48 -10.45 10.31
CA HIS A 210 -11.21 -10.47 11.58
C HIS A 210 -10.70 -11.55 12.56
N ALA A 211 -10.28 -12.71 12.06
CA ALA A 211 -9.67 -13.75 12.91
C ALA A 211 -8.32 -13.30 13.49
N MET A 212 -7.54 -12.54 12.72
CA MET A 212 -6.25 -12.01 13.20
C MET A 212 -6.41 -10.84 14.17
N ASP A 213 -7.50 -10.08 14.08
CA ASP A 213 -7.81 -9.00 15.05
C ASP A 213 -8.47 -9.49 16.36
N THR A 214 -8.45 -10.81 16.60
CA THR A 214 -8.94 -11.40 17.86
C THR A 214 -8.27 -10.75 19.09
N PRO A 215 -9.02 -10.35 20.13
CA PRO A 215 -10.45 -10.61 20.40
C PRO A 215 -11.39 -9.48 19.98
N TYR A 216 -10.91 -8.50 19.24
CA TYR A 216 -11.57 -7.22 18.99
C TYR A 216 -12.64 -7.30 17.89
N GLN A 217 -13.42 -6.23 17.80
CA GLN A 217 -14.38 -5.99 16.75
C GLN A 217 -13.68 -5.29 15.57
N TRP A 218 -14.15 -5.57 14.36
CA TRP A 218 -13.74 -4.91 13.12
C TRP A 218 -12.29 -5.18 12.71
N THR A 219 -11.77 -4.36 11.81
CA THR A 219 -10.49 -4.54 11.11
C THR A 219 -9.92 -3.17 10.73
N LYS A 220 -8.78 -3.13 10.04
CA LYS A 220 -8.20 -1.92 9.43
C LYS A 220 -9.27 -1.03 8.78
N GLN A 221 -9.08 0.28 8.80
CA GLN A 221 -9.96 1.37 8.35
C GLN A 221 -11.17 1.64 9.26
N VAL A 222 -11.59 0.70 10.12
CA VAL A 222 -12.59 0.97 11.15
C VAL A 222 -11.86 1.54 12.39
N ALA A 223 -11.32 2.74 12.23
CA ALA A 223 -10.46 3.39 13.23
C ALA A 223 -11.18 3.73 14.55
N SER A 224 -12.49 3.53 14.61
CA SER A 224 -13.29 3.69 15.81
C SER A 224 -13.05 2.58 16.84
N HIS A 225 -12.83 1.34 16.41
CA HIS A 225 -12.77 0.16 17.26
C HIS A 225 -11.36 -0.43 17.36
N TRP A 226 -11.11 -1.19 18.43
CA TRP A 226 -9.79 -1.75 18.70
C TRP A 226 -9.27 -2.71 17.63
N GLY A 227 -10.13 -3.43 16.91
CA GLY A 227 -9.71 -4.24 15.77
C GLY A 227 -9.12 -3.44 14.62
N GLY A 228 -9.47 -2.14 14.51
CA GLY A 228 -8.88 -1.25 13.51
C GLY A 228 -7.59 -0.56 13.97
N THR A 229 -7.32 -0.49 15.29
CA THR A 229 -6.31 0.42 15.83
C THR A 229 -5.35 -0.19 16.85
N ARG A 230 -5.68 -1.33 17.47
CA ARG A 230 -4.90 -1.88 18.57
C ARG A 230 -4.00 -3.01 18.11
N ASN A 231 -2.67 -2.82 18.26
CA ASN A 231 -1.66 -3.77 17.84
C ASN A 231 -0.67 -4.10 18.95
N GLY A 232 0.00 -5.25 18.83
CA GLY A 232 1.07 -5.66 19.71
C GLY A 232 2.36 -4.89 19.44
N THR A 233 3.04 -4.50 20.54
CA THR A 233 4.36 -3.87 20.44
C THR A 233 5.28 -4.50 21.47
N ILE A 234 6.49 -4.85 21.05
CA ILE A 234 7.56 -5.37 21.93
C ILE A 234 8.61 -4.29 22.07
N VAL A 235 9.01 -4.02 23.30
CA VAL A 235 10.10 -3.10 23.62
C VAL A 235 11.22 -3.88 24.29
N HIS A 236 12.43 -3.80 23.73
CA HIS A 236 13.59 -4.50 24.24
C HIS A 236 14.76 -3.54 24.41
N TRP A 237 15.30 -3.44 25.62
CA TRP A 237 16.48 -2.62 25.93
C TRP A 237 17.13 -3.09 27.23
N PRO A 238 17.99 -4.12 27.20
CA PRO A 238 18.55 -4.74 28.41
C PRO A 238 19.20 -3.77 29.39
N LYS A 239 19.92 -2.76 28.88
CA LYS A 239 20.57 -1.76 29.72
C LYS A 239 19.60 -0.76 30.38
N GLY A 240 18.45 -0.51 29.76
CA GLY A 240 17.47 0.49 30.22
C GLY A 240 16.23 -0.11 30.88
N ILE A 241 15.94 -1.39 30.66
CA ILE A 241 14.76 -2.10 31.17
C ILE A 241 15.24 -3.27 32.03
N SER A 242 14.93 -3.23 33.32
CA SER A 242 15.25 -4.31 34.26
C SER A 242 14.17 -5.39 34.34
N ALA A 243 12.95 -5.06 33.93
CA ALA A 243 11.83 -5.99 33.83
C ALA A 243 12.02 -6.91 32.61
N THR A 244 11.72 -8.20 32.74
CA THR A 244 11.76 -9.17 31.65
C THR A 244 10.45 -9.93 31.59
N ASP A 245 9.96 -10.19 30.38
CA ASP A 245 8.74 -10.97 30.13
C ASP A 245 7.49 -10.43 30.84
N GLU A 246 7.41 -9.10 30.97
CA GLU A 246 6.29 -8.44 31.64
C GLU A 246 5.44 -7.64 30.66
N MET A 247 4.12 -7.70 30.85
CA MET A 247 3.17 -6.87 30.11
C MET A 247 3.13 -5.45 30.67
N ARG A 248 2.81 -4.49 29.77
CA ARG A 248 2.46 -3.10 30.11
C ARG A 248 1.05 -2.84 29.61
N TRP A 249 0.20 -2.39 30.50
CA TRP A 249 -1.23 -2.18 30.24
C TRP A 249 -1.61 -0.71 30.09
N GLN A 250 -0.67 0.19 30.31
CA GLN A 250 -0.86 1.61 30.10
C GLN A 250 -1.28 1.89 28.66
N PHE A 251 -2.19 2.85 28.50
CA PHE A 251 -2.57 3.29 27.17
C PHE A 251 -1.42 4.05 26.52
N HIS A 252 -1.07 3.63 25.32
CA HIS A 252 -0.07 4.27 24.47
C HIS A 252 -0.57 4.36 23.02
N HIS A 253 0.02 5.31 22.29
CA HIS A 253 -0.25 5.51 20.87
C HIS A 253 1.09 5.55 20.10
N VAL A 254 1.07 5.29 18.80
CA VAL A 254 2.30 5.29 17.97
C VAL A 254 3.04 6.63 18.00
N ILE A 255 2.31 7.75 18.22
CA ILE A 255 2.93 9.08 18.37
C ILE A 255 3.83 9.19 19.61
N ASP A 256 3.71 8.28 20.56
CA ASP A 256 4.51 8.25 21.80
C ASP A 256 5.92 7.70 21.58
N VAL A 257 6.16 7.03 20.46
CA VAL A 257 7.46 6.43 20.13
C VAL A 257 8.55 7.50 19.96
N ALA A 258 8.26 8.57 19.22
CA ALA A 258 9.24 9.63 18.97
C ALA A 258 9.72 10.35 20.24
N PRO A 259 8.85 10.84 21.14
CA PRO A 259 9.29 11.45 22.39
C PRO A 259 9.99 10.45 23.32
N THR A 260 9.64 9.15 23.27
CA THR A 260 10.34 8.11 24.03
C THR A 260 11.78 7.94 23.56
N ILE A 261 12.00 7.92 22.25
CA ILE A 261 13.35 7.81 21.68
C ILE A 261 14.19 9.04 22.06
N LEU A 262 13.61 10.24 21.99
CA LEU A 262 14.30 11.47 22.37
C LEU A 262 14.70 11.46 23.85
N GLU A 263 13.77 11.10 24.73
CA GLU A 263 14.05 11.01 26.18
C GLU A 263 15.09 9.92 26.49
N ALA A 264 14.97 8.72 25.89
CA ALA A 264 15.96 7.66 26.06
C ALA A 264 17.37 8.04 25.57
N ALA A 265 17.45 8.84 24.53
CA ALA A 265 18.70 9.36 23.99
C ALA A 265 19.23 10.58 24.73
N GLY A 266 18.48 11.16 25.68
CA GLY A 266 18.82 12.40 26.36
C GLY A 266 18.80 13.64 25.44
N LEU A 267 17.99 13.61 24.38
CA LEU A 267 17.88 14.68 23.40
C LEU A 267 16.62 15.53 23.65
N PRO A 268 16.71 16.87 23.50
CA PRO A 268 15.54 17.71 23.57
C PRO A 268 14.67 17.55 22.31
N GLU A 269 13.39 17.88 22.47
CA GLU A 269 12.50 18.02 21.32
C GLU A 269 12.97 19.16 20.40
N PRO A 270 13.06 18.93 19.08
CA PRO A 270 13.54 19.94 18.15
C PRO A 270 12.48 21.03 17.92
N ILE A 271 12.82 22.29 18.24
CA ILE A 271 11.97 23.44 17.94
C ILE A 271 12.05 23.83 16.46
N SER A 272 13.19 23.60 15.82
CA SER A 272 13.38 23.83 14.40
C SER A 272 14.35 22.82 13.79
N VAL A 273 14.10 22.45 12.52
CA VAL A 273 14.97 21.56 11.73
C VAL A 273 15.26 22.24 10.40
N ASN A 274 16.54 22.42 10.08
CA ASN A 274 17.01 23.08 8.86
C ASN A 274 16.38 24.49 8.64
N GLY A 275 16.14 25.23 9.72
CA GLY A 275 15.51 26.56 9.68
C GLY A 275 13.98 26.56 9.58
N VAL A 276 13.35 25.40 9.56
CA VAL A 276 11.89 25.24 9.55
C VAL A 276 11.41 24.96 10.97
N GLN A 277 10.51 25.82 11.48
CA GLN A 277 9.87 25.60 12.78
C GLN A 277 9.04 24.32 12.74
N GLN A 278 9.18 23.49 13.77
CA GLN A 278 8.45 22.24 13.92
C GLN A 278 7.16 22.47 14.73
N HIS A 279 6.13 21.67 14.43
CA HIS A 279 5.00 21.50 15.33
C HIS A 279 5.46 20.72 16.58
N PRO A 280 4.94 21.05 17.78
CA PRO A 280 5.21 20.27 18.97
C PRO A 280 4.86 18.80 18.79
N ILE A 281 5.65 17.91 19.38
CA ILE A 281 5.32 16.49 19.45
C ILE A 281 4.16 16.30 20.41
N GLU A 282 3.04 15.74 19.94
CA GLU A 282 1.82 15.57 20.75
C GLU A 282 1.86 14.30 21.60
N GLY A 283 2.79 13.38 21.32
CA GLY A 283 2.95 12.13 22.07
C GLY A 283 3.55 12.31 23.45
N VAL A 284 3.41 11.28 24.26
CA VAL A 284 3.91 11.20 25.64
C VAL A 284 4.94 10.08 25.75
N SER A 285 6.13 10.36 26.24
CA SER A 285 7.16 9.34 26.39
C SER A 285 6.69 8.15 27.25
N MET A 286 6.93 6.94 26.77
CA MET A 286 6.59 5.67 27.45
C MET A 286 7.63 5.26 28.51
N LEU A 287 8.77 5.96 28.62
CA LEU A 287 9.89 5.56 29.50
C LEU A 287 9.46 5.37 30.96
N TYR A 288 8.45 6.11 31.42
CA TYR A 288 7.92 6.03 32.77
C TYR A 288 7.38 4.64 33.13
N SER A 289 6.87 3.90 32.13
CA SER A 289 6.26 2.58 32.33
C SER A 289 7.25 1.42 32.15
N PHE A 290 8.44 1.65 31.59
CA PHE A 290 9.37 0.56 31.24
C PHE A 290 9.78 -0.31 32.44
N ASN A 291 9.98 0.30 33.59
CA ASN A 291 10.38 -0.40 34.82
C ASN A 291 9.30 -0.34 35.93
N ASP A 292 8.09 0.15 35.61
CA ASP A 292 6.98 0.25 36.55
C ASP A 292 5.66 -0.12 35.86
N ALA A 293 5.22 -1.36 36.08
CA ALA A 293 3.98 -1.88 35.51
C ALA A 293 2.72 -1.21 36.10
N GLU A 294 2.83 -0.65 37.31
CA GLU A 294 1.72 -0.01 38.03
C GLU A 294 1.70 1.54 37.84
N ALA A 295 2.62 2.08 37.05
CA ALA A 295 2.65 3.50 36.76
C ALA A 295 1.31 3.95 36.16
N PRO A 296 0.75 5.08 36.60
CA PRO A 296 -0.50 5.59 36.03
C PRO A 296 -0.30 6.03 34.57
N ASP A 297 -1.35 5.90 33.77
CA ASP A 297 -1.36 6.37 32.38
C ASP A 297 -0.97 7.85 32.32
N ARG A 298 -0.09 8.19 31.37
CA ARG A 298 0.26 9.57 31.07
C ARG A 298 -0.36 10.06 29.75
N HIS A 299 -0.66 9.13 28.83
CA HIS A 299 -1.41 9.40 27.62
C HIS A 299 -2.91 9.20 27.92
N GLU A 300 -3.59 10.31 28.26
CA GLU A 300 -4.94 10.23 28.79
C GLU A 300 -6.05 10.35 27.74
N THR A 301 -5.75 10.95 26.59
CA THR A 301 -6.76 11.27 25.55
C THR A 301 -6.20 11.08 24.17
N GLN A 302 -6.92 10.30 23.33
CA GLN A 302 -6.59 10.09 21.94
C GLN A 302 -7.85 10.02 21.08
N TYR A 303 -7.95 10.87 20.06
CA TYR A 303 -8.98 10.76 19.04
C TYR A 303 -8.54 9.83 17.90
N PHE A 304 -9.53 9.26 17.22
CA PHE A 304 -9.35 8.45 16.01
C PHE A 304 -10.35 8.89 14.96
N GLU A 305 -9.95 8.87 13.68
CA GLU A 305 -10.84 9.05 12.54
C GLU A 305 -10.21 8.46 11.27
N MET A 306 -11.01 7.70 10.51
CA MET A 306 -10.69 7.22 9.19
C MET A 306 -11.98 7.02 8.38
N PHE A 307 -12.18 7.81 7.33
CA PHE A 307 -13.37 7.74 6.46
C PHE A 307 -14.70 7.81 7.21
N GLY A 308 -14.78 8.65 8.24
CA GLY A 308 -15.96 8.78 9.09
C GLY A 308 -16.05 7.78 10.24
N ASN A 309 -15.34 6.66 10.20
CA ASN A 309 -15.20 5.76 11.34
C ASN A 309 -14.37 6.47 12.42
N ARG A 310 -14.99 6.84 13.53
CA ARG A 310 -14.38 7.75 14.51
C ARG A 310 -14.59 7.34 15.95
N GLY A 311 -13.69 7.75 16.79
CA GLY A 311 -13.76 7.47 18.22
C GLY A 311 -12.84 8.34 19.05
N ILE A 312 -13.01 8.26 20.35
CA ILE A 312 -12.20 8.91 21.36
C ILE A 312 -11.89 7.93 22.49
N TYR A 313 -10.63 7.85 22.87
CA TYR A 313 -10.21 7.27 24.14
C TYR A 313 -10.01 8.41 25.15
N HIS A 314 -10.51 8.25 26.38
CA HIS A 314 -10.23 9.14 27.48
C HIS A 314 -10.27 8.38 28.81
N LYS A 315 -9.09 8.24 29.46
CA LYS A 315 -8.95 7.69 30.82
C LYS A 315 -9.67 6.34 31.01
N GLY A 316 -9.41 5.41 30.11
CA GLY A 316 -10.00 4.07 30.15
C GLY A 316 -11.42 3.95 29.57
N TRP A 317 -11.99 5.02 29.03
CA TRP A 317 -13.27 5.00 28.35
C TRP A 317 -13.10 5.21 26.85
N THR A 318 -13.91 4.55 26.04
CA THR A 318 -14.01 4.84 24.61
C THR A 318 -15.44 5.12 24.20
N ALA A 319 -15.64 6.18 23.42
CA ALA A 319 -16.87 6.41 22.66
C ALA A 319 -16.53 6.33 21.18
N VAL A 320 -17.23 5.47 20.46
CA VAL A 320 -16.87 5.06 19.10
C VAL A 320 -18.09 4.99 18.20
N THR A 321 -17.91 5.20 16.90
CA THR A 321 -18.96 4.95 15.91
C THR A 321 -18.38 4.44 14.61
N ARG A 322 -18.98 3.36 14.09
CA ARG A 322 -18.75 2.90 12.74
C ARG A 322 -19.64 3.71 11.80
N HIS A 323 -19.04 4.33 10.81
CA HIS A 323 -19.74 5.07 9.77
C HIS A 323 -20.06 4.18 8.57
N LYS A 324 -19.05 3.47 8.07
CA LYS A 324 -19.21 2.53 6.95
C LYS A 324 -18.30 1.31 7.07
N THR A 325 -18.60 0.30 6.27
CA THR A 325 -17.87 -0.97 6.22
C THR A 325 -16.86 -0.93 5.07
N PRO A 326 -15.55 -1.02 5.32
CA PRO A 326 -14.51 -0.79 4.31
C PRO A 326 -14.58 -1.70 3.08
N TRP A 327 -15.01 -2.96 3.25
CA TRP A 327 -15.09 -3.94 2.15
C TRP A 327 -16.41 -3.93 1.39
N LEU A 328 -17.37 -3.09 1.78
CA LEU A 328 -18.63 -2.88 1.07
C LEU A 328 -18.57 -1.60 0.25
N LEU A 329 -17.68 -1.57 -0.74
CA LEU A 329 -17.44 -0.37 -1.56
C LEU A 329 -18.62 -0.01 -2.46
N VAL A 330 -19.50 -0.97 -2.77
CA VAL A 330 -20.66 -0.78 -3.64
C VAL A 330 -21.89 -1.39 -2.97
N GLY A 331 -22.95 -0.59 -2.87
CA GLY A 331 -24.27 -1.07 -2.43
C GLY A 331 -24.61 -0.85 -0.95
N GLU A 332 -23.69 -0.33 -0.13
CA GLU A 332 -24.04 0.16 1.20
C GLU A 332 -24.49 1.64 1.09
N GLU A 333 -25.71 1.95 1.56
CA GLU A 333 -26.10 3.33 1.77
C GLU A 333 -25.34 3.87 2.99
N THR A 334 -24.41 4.79 2.76
CA THR A 334 -23.70 5.46 3.85
C THR A 334 -24.64 6.45 4.54
N PRO A 335 -24.87 6.36 5.86
CA PRO A 335 -25.70 7.31 6.59
C PRO A 335 -25.08 8.71 6.58
N ALA A 336 -25.87 9.74 6.89
CA ALA A 336 -25.28 11.03 7.23
C ALA A 336 -24.51 10.92 8.55
N PHE A 337 -23.45 11.70 8.73
CA PHE A 337 -22.64 11.66 9.96
C PHE A 337 -23.45 11.89 11.25
N ASP A 338 -24.54 12.65 11.17
CA ASP A 338 -25.43 12.92 12.30
C ASP A 338 -26.34 11.72 12.66
N ASP A 339 -26.49 10.77 11.75
CA ASP A 339 -27.29 9.56 11.94
C ASP A 339 -26.47 8.37 12.44
N ASP A 340 -25.14 8.55 12.61
CA ASP A 340 -24.26 7.51 13.10
C ASP A 340 -24.59 7.09 14.53
N VAL A 341 -24.61 5.78 14.75
CA VAL A 341 -24.88 5.19 16.06
C VAL A 341 -23.59 5.09 16.85
N TRP A 342 -23.53 5.77 17.97
CA TRP A 342 -22.40 5.73 18.88
C TRP A 342 -22.54 4.65 19.94
N GLU A 343 -21.41 4.03 20.28
CA GLU A 343 -21.24 3.02 21.29
C GLU A 343 -20.30 3.53 22.39
N LEU A 344 -20.43 3.02 23.61
CA LEU A 344 -19.65 3.43 24.77
C LEU A 344 -19.08 2.22 25.50
N TYR A 345 -17.78 2.22 25.80
CA TYR A 345 -17.11 1.12 26.48
C TYR A 345 -16.23 1.60 27.65
N ASP A 346 -16.28 0.88 28.78
CA ASP A 346 -15.35 1.02 29.89
C ASP A 346 -14.21 0.01 29.71
N THR A 347 -13.16 0.41 29.01
CA THR A 347 -12.04 -0.49 28.64
C THR A 347 -11.16 -0.90 29.83
N THR A 348 -11.40 -0.33 31.01
CA THR A 348 -10.78 -0.80 32.26
C THR A 348 -11.39 -2.10 32.78
N LYS A 349 -12.59 -2.46 32.29
CA LYS A 349 -13.34 -3.67 32.65
C LYS A 349 -13.72 -4.52 31.45
N ASP A 350 -13.74 -3.93 30.29
CA ASP A 350 -14.11 -4.54 29.02
C ASP A 350 -12.98 -4.34 28.01
N TRP A 351 -11.98 -5.20 28.07
CA TRP A 351 -10.77 -5.13 27.25
C TRP A 351 -11.02 -5.10 25.75
N SER A 352 -12.04 -5.81 25.29
CA SER A 352 -12.31 -6.04 23.86
C SER A 352 -13.43 -5.16 23.26
N GLN A 353 -14.01 -4.26 24.05
CA GLN A 353 -15.20 -3.49 23.62
C GLN A 353 -16.38 -4.43 23.28
N ALA A 354 -16.69 -5.37 24.15
CA ALA A 354 -17.73 -6.38 23.94
C ALA A 354 -19.11 -5.97 24.46
N LYS A 355 -19.16 -5.05 25.44
CA LYS A 355 -20.41 -4.62 26.08
C LYS A 355 -20.64 -3.12 25.90
N ASP A 356 -21.51 -2.75 24.97
CA ASP A 356 -21.92 -1.36 24.78
C ASP A 356 -22.76 -0.83 25.96
N LEU A 357 -22.32 0.27 26.55
CA LEU A 357 -22.92 0.97 27.68
C LEU A 357 -23.65 2.26 27.26
N ALA A 358 -23.77 2.56 25.97
CA ALA A 358 -24.32 3.83 25.49
C ALA A 358 -25.74 4.11 26.03
N LYS A 359 -26.58 3.08 26.08
CA LYS A 359 -27.96 3.19 26.59
C LYS A 359 -28.02 3.30 28.12
N GLU A 360 -27.07 2.66 28.82
CA GLU A 360 -26.99 2.66 30.29
C GLU A 360 -26.41 3.98 30.82
N MET A 361 -25.48 4.61 30.06
CA MET A 361 -24.72 5.79 30.48
C MET A 361 -24.72 6.92 29.43
N PRO A 362 -25.90 7.43 29.04
CA PRO A 362 -25.99 8.42 27.95
C PRO A 362 -25.26 9.73 28.25
N GLU A 363 -25.17 10.15 29.51
CA GLU A 363 -24.45 11.36 29.90
C GLU A 363 -22.94 11.20 29.69
N LYS A 364 -22.38 10.01 30.01
CA LYS A 364 -20.97 9.69 29.76
C LYS A 364 -20.66 9.62 28.27
N LEU A 365 -21.54 9.03 27.48
CA LEU A 365 -21.42 9.03 26.02
C LEU A 365 -21.39 10.48 25.50
N HIS A 366 -22.32 11.31 25.92
CA HIS A 366 -22.39 12.71 25.48
C HIS A 366 -21.14 13.53 25.87
N GLU A 367 -20.60 13.30 27.07
CA GLU A 367 -19.33 13.89 27.50
C GLU A 367 -18.20 13.56 26.52
N LEU A 368 -18.05 12.28 26.14
CA LEU A 368 -16.98 11.83 25.24
C LEU A 368 -17.20 12.26 23.80
N GLN A 369 -18.43 12.31 23.29
CA GLN A 369 -18.75 12.87 21.98
C GLN A 369 -18.32 14.34 21.88
N ARG A 370 -18.56 15.12 22.93
CA ARG A 370 -18.11 16.52 22.98
C ARG A 370 -16.59 16.62 23.01
N LEU A 371 -15.93 15.73 23.75
CA LEU A 371 -14.47 15.68 23.79
C LEU A 371 -13.90 15.33 22.42
N TRP A 372 -14.48 14.33 21.73
CA TRP A 372 -14.08 14.02 20.35
C TRP A 372 -14.18 15.24 19.43
N LEU A 373 -15.28 15.99 19.52
CA LEU A 373 -15.49 17.19 18.71
C LEU A 373 -14.42 18.27 19.00
N ILE A 374 -14.04 18.45 20.27
CA ILE A 374 -12.97 19.39 20.67
C ILE A 374 -11.65 18.98 20.02
N GLU A 375 -11.27 17.71 20.13
CA GLU A 375 -10.04 17.19 19.53
C GLU A 375 -10.09 17.26 17.99
N ALA A 376 -11.23 16.96 17.38
CA ALA A 376 -11.43 17.05 15.95
C ALA A 376 -11.23 18.47 15.39
N VAL A 377 -11.68 19.48 16.12
CA VAL A 377 -11.42 20.88 15.78
C VAL A 377 -9.94 21.24 15.97
N ARG A 378 -9.36 20.82 17.10
CA ARG A 378 -7.94 21.09 17.44
C ARG A 378 -6.98 20.55 16.39
N TYR A 379 -7.27 19.37 15.84
CA TYR A 379 -6.38 18.65 14.91
C TYR A 379 -6.83 18.71 13.45
N ASN A 380 -7.72 19.65 13.10
CA ASN A 380 -8.19 19.89 11.72
C ASN A 380 -8.84 18.63 11.05
N VAL A 381 -9.55 17.84 11.84
CA VAL A 381 -10.32 16.69 11.33
C VAL A 381 -11.58 17.14 10.59
N LEU A 382 -12.11 18.31 10.95
CA LEU A 382 -13.31 18.87 10.35
C LEU A 382 -12.99 19.84 9.18
N PRO A 383 -13.80 19.83 8.10
CA PRO A 383 -14.96 18.96 7.87
C PRO A 383 -14.54 17.52 7.58
N MET A 384 -15.31 16.55 8.07
CA MET A 384 -15.09 15.14 7.74
C MET A 384 -15.41 14.87 6.27
N ASP A 385 -14.72 13.89 5.69
CA ASP A 385 -14.91 13.44 4.32
C ASP A 385 -14.83 11.90 4.30
N ASP A 386 -15.90 11.27 3.88
CA ASP A 386 -16.04 9.81 3.79
C ASP A 386 -15.88 9.26 2.36
N ASP A 387 -15.65 10.14 1.38
CA ASP A 387 -15.51 9.75 -0.02
C ASP A 387 -14.10 9.20 -0.32
N VAL A 388 -13.98 7.86 -0.26
CA VAL A 388 -12.74 7.15 -0.56
C VAL A 388 -12.39 7.26 -2.05
N ALA A 389 -13.38 7.21 -2.94
CA ALA A 389 -13.15 7.18 -4.39
C ALA A 389 -12.55 8.50 -4.90
N THR A 390 -13.04 9.64 -4.41
CA THR A 390 -12.49 10.95 -4.80
C THR A 390 -11.06 11.14 -4.30
N ARG A 391 -10.72 10.56 -3.15
CA ARG A 391 -9.34 10.66 -2.60
C ARG A 391 -8.30 9.95 -3.45
N LEU A 392 -8.65 8.87 -4.12
CA LEU A 392 -7.73 8.12 -5.00
C LEU A 392 -7.49 8.82 -6.33
N ASN A 393 -8.45 9.61 -6.81
CA ASN A 393 -8.33 10.34 -8.08
C ASN A 393 -8.07 11.83 -7.84
N PRO A 394 -6.84 12.35 -8.07
CA PRO A 394 -6.51 13.76 -7.86
C PRO A 394 -7.37 14.74 -8.67
N ASP A 395 -7.79 14.35 -9.85
CA ASP A 395 -8.61 15.20 -10.75
C ASP A 395 -10.01 15.42 -10.16
N ILE A 396 -10.60 14.36 -9.57
CA ILE A 396 -11.91 14.43 -8.90
C ILE A 396 -11.79 15.15 -7.56
N ALA A 397 -10.78 14.81 -6.77
CA ALA A 397 -10.55 15.41 -5.45
C ALA A 397 -10.15 16.89 -5.52
N GLY A 398 -9.83 17.42 -6.69
CA GLY A 398 -9.36 18.80 -6.86
C GLY A 398 -8.04 19.08 -6.14
N ARG A 399 -7.24 18.06 -5.87
CA ARG A 399 -5.94 18.23 -5.22
C ARG A 399 -4.96 18.94 -6.16
N PRO A 400 -4.02 19.76 -5.61
CA PRO A 400 -2.97 20.34 -6.42
C PRO A 400 -2.19 19.24 -7.13
N THR A 401 -2.19 19.24 -8.46
CA THR A 401 -1.40 18.33 -9.27
C THR A 401 0.02 18.85 -9.42
N LEU A 402 1.00 17.97 -9.45
CA LEU A 402 2.38 18.34 -9.81
C LEU A 402 2.49 18.74 -11.28
N ILE A 403 1.55 18.27 -12.10
CA ILE A 403 1.46 18.55 -13.52
C ILE A 403 0.45 19.66 -13.76
N LYS A 404 0.87 20.69 -14.49
CA LYS A 404 0.00 21.81 -14.88
C LYS A 404 -0.37 21.69 -16.35
N GLY A 405 -1.68 21.68 -16.62
CA GLY A 405 -2.24 21.61 -17.97
C GLY A 405 -2.44 20.19 -18.49
N ASN A 406 -2.81 20.11 -19.77
CA ASN A 406 -3.24 18.89 -20.44
C ASN A 406 -2.12 18.24 -21.28
N THR A 407 -0.89 18.72 -21.18
CA THR A 407 0.25 18.24 -21.96
C THR A 407 1.49 18.16 -21.08
N GLN A 408 2.24 17.08 -21.21
CA GLN A 408 3.52 16.89 -20.54
C GLN A 408 4.57 16.37 -21.52
N LEU A 409 5.79 16.90 -21.43
CA LEU A 409 6.95 16.43 -22.17
C LEU A 409 7.90 15.69 -21.21
N LEU A 410 8.19 14.45 -21.54
CA LEU A 410 9.14 13.58 -20.86
C LEU A 410 10.34 13.31 -21.76
N PHE A 411 11.49 13.03 -21.18
CA PHE A 411 12.73 12.81 -21.93
C PHE A 411 13.26 11.39 -21.75
N GLY A 412 13.98 10.90 -22.74
CA GLY A 412 14.64 9.60 -22.67
C GLY A 412 15.53 9.46 -21.45
N GLY A 413 15.43 8.33 -20.75
CA GLY A 413 16.12 8.04 -19.50
C GLY A 413 15.43 8.57 -18.24
N MET A 414 14.29 9.27 -18.34
CA MET A 414 13.43 9.48 -17.18
C MET A 414 12.79 8.16 -16.78
N GLY A 415 12.82 7.83 -15.50
CA GLY A 415 12.29 6.58 -15.01
C GLY A 415 11.74 6.67 -13.59
N ARG A 416 10.88 5.72 -13.24
CA ARG A 416 10.22 5.59 -11.94
C ARG A 416 9.46 6.86 -11.53
N LEU A 417 8.84 7.51 -12.52
CA LEU A 417 7.97 8.65 -12.25
C LEU A 417 6.68 8.13 -11.64
N SER A 418 6.43 8.47 -10.38
CA SER A 418 5.19 8.06 -9.71
C SER A 418 3.97 8.55 -10.49
N GLU A 419 2.87 7.84 -10.41
CA GLU A 419 1.68 8.08 -11.23
C GLU A 419 1.15 9.52 -11.11
N ASN A 420 1.27 10.14 -9.93
CA ASN A 420 0.91 11.55 -9.71
C ASN A 420 1.90 12.57 -10.29
N CYS A 421 3.04 12.14 -10.79
CA CYS A 421 4.03 12.96 -11.52
C CYS A 421 3.84 12.91 -13.04
N VAL A 422 2.84 12.16 -13.53
CA VAL A 422 2.52 12.02 -14.95
C VAL A 422 1.10 12.52 -15.19
N VAL A 423 0.87 13.16 -16.36
CA VAL A 423 -0.47 13.64 -16.71
C VAL A 423 -1.44 12.46 -16.74
N SER A 424 -2.57 12.57 -16.01
CA SER A 424 -3.54 11.49 -15.91
C SER A 424 -4.32 11.32 -17.20
N ILE A 425 -4.12 10.19 -17.85
CA ILE A 425 -4.80 9.78 -19.09
C ILE A 425 -6.05 8.93 -18.84
N LYS A 426 -6.32 8.58 -17.59
CA LYS A 426 -7.45 7.71 -17.22
C LYS A 426 -8.79 8.37 -17.54
N ASN A 427 -9.69 7.57 -18.12
CA ASN A 427 -11.05 7.99 -18.52
C ASN A 427 -11.10 9.14 -19.52
N LYS A 428 -10.08 9.28 -20.36
CA LYS A 428 -9.93 10.40 -21.31
C LYS A 428 -9.35 9.94 -22.64
N SER A 429 -9.77 10.58 -23.72
CA SER A 429 -9.07 10.50 -24.98
C SER A 429 -7.72 11.22 -24.88
N HIS A 430 -6.66 10.62 -25.40
CA HIS A 430 -5.30 11.14 -25.27
C HIS A 430 -4.40 10.67 -26.40
N SER A 431 -3.23 11.29 -26.49
CA SER A 431 -2.17 10.85 -27.39
C SER A 431 -0.83 10.77 -26.68
N VAL A 432 0.01 9.85 -27.14
CA VAL A 432 1.41 9.69 -26.76
C VAL A 432 2.24 9.78 -28.03
N THR A 433 3.04 10.83 -28.15
CA THR A 433 3.85 11.12 -29.34
C THR A 433 5.33 11.10 -28.95
N ALA A 434 6.12 10.24 -29.58
CA ALA A 434 7.55 10.11 -29.29
C ALA A 434 8.40 10.48 -30.52
N ALA A 435 9.45 11.27 -30.29
CA ALA A 435 10.53 11.47 -31.25
C ALA A 435 11.63 10.45 -30.97
N ILE A 436 11.88 9.56 -31.91
CA ILE A 436 12.83 8.45 -31.79
C ILE A 436 13.86 8.44 -32.92
N GLU A 437 14.98 7.79 -32.66
CA GLU A 437 15.97 7.46 -33.68
C GLU A 437 16.14 5.94 -33.72
N VAL A 438 15.75 5.34 -34.85
CA VAL A 438 15.78 3.89 -35.06
C VAL A 438 17.12 3.48 -35.65
N PRO A 439 17.84 2.50 -35.08
CA PRO A 439 19.11 2.04 -35.63
C PRO A 439 18.93 1.22 -36.92
N GLU A 440 20.00 1.09 -37.70
CA GLU A 440 20.04 0.27 -38.93
C GLU A 440 19.71 -1.22 -38.67
N SER A 441 19.89 -1.68 -37.42
CA SER A 441 19.56 -3.04 -37.00
C SER A 441 18.05 -3.29 -36.82
N GLY A 442 17.21 -2.27 -36.99
CA GLY A 442 15.78 -2.33 -36.69
C GLY A 442 15.44 -1.88 -35.28
N ALA A 443 14.17 -1.51 -35.06
CA ALA A 443 13.65 -1.05 -33.78
C ALA A 443 13.33 -2.22 -32.84
N GLU A 444 13.79 -2.15 -31.59
CA GLU A 444 13.48 -3.13 -30.53
C GLU A 444 13.46 -2.43 -29.18
N GLY A 445 12.49 -2.77 -28.31
CA GLY A 445 12.42 -2.31 -26.92
C GLY A 445 11.39 -1.22 -26.66
N VAL A 446 11.32 -0.80 -25.40
CA VAL A 446 10.26 0.07 -24.86
C VAL A 446 10.58 1.54 -25.13
N ILE A 447 9.62 2.27 -25.71
CA ILE A 447 9.69 3.71 -25.94
C ILE A 447 9.20 4.45 -24.69
N ILE A 448 8.06 4.02 -24.14
CA ILE A 448 7.50 4.50 -22.88
C ILE A 448 6.54 3.45 -22.31
N ALA A 449 6.58 3.26 -21.00
CA ALA A 449 5.63 2.43 -20.27
C ALA A 449 5.16 3.13 -19.00
N GLN A 450 3.96 2.81 -18.54
CA GLN A 450 3.43 3.25 -17.25
C GLN A 450 2.64 2.11 -16.61
N GLY A 451 2.99 1.76 -15.37
CA GLY A 451 2.36 0.68 -14.60
C GLY A 451 3.23 -0.56 -14.54
N ALA A 452 2.60 -1.73 -14.43
CA ALA A 452 3.24 -3.01 -14.16
C ALA A 452 2.52 -4.19 -14.83
N ASN A 453 2.97 -5.42 -14.54
CA ASN A 453 2.27 -6.66 -14.91
C ASN A 453 0.84 -6.76 -14.36
N ILE A 454 0.53 -5.98 -13.32
CA ILE A 454 -0.78 -5.91 -12.67
C ILE A 454 -1.69 -4.78 -13.18
N GLY A 455 -1.25 -4.02 -14.18
CA GLY A 455 -2.04 -2.96 -14.81
C GLY A 455 -1.19 -1.84 -15.37
N GLY A 456 -1.56 -1.29 -16.53
CA GLY A 456 -0.83 -0.21 -17.16
C GLY A 456 -0.89 -0.23 -18.68
N TRP A 457 0.04 0.49 -19.32
CA TRP A 457 0.17 0.55 -20.78
C TRP A 457 1.62 0.74 -21.21
N SER A 458 1.93 0.29 -22.41
CA SER A 458 3.27 0.44 -23.00
C SER A 458 3.21 0.68 -24.50
N LEU A 459 4.04 1.61 -24.97
CA LEU A 459 4.34 1.83 -26.40
C LEU A 459 5.78 1.38 -26.64
N TYR A 460 5.98 0.42 -27.53
CA TYR A 460 7.26 -0.26 -27.72
C TYR A 460 7.43 -0.73 -29.16
N ALA A 461 8.62 -1.16 -29.52
CA ALA A 461 8.91 -1.86 -30.76
C ALA A 461 9.28 -3.33 -30.48
N LYS A 462 8.75 -4.24 -31.26
CA LYS A 462 9.05 -5.68 -31.23
C LYS A 462 9.21 -6.22 -32.63
N ASP A 463 10.33 -6.93 -32.88
CA ASP A 463 10.66 -7.46 -34.22
C ASP A 463 10.61 -6.37 -35.34
N GLY A 464 11.03 -5.15 -34.99
CA GLY A 464 11.01 -3.98 -35.87
C GLY A 464 9.66 -3.27 -35.95
N VAL A 465 8.59 -3.78 -35.39
CA VAL A 465 7.21 -3.29 -35.55
C VAL A 465 6.79 -2.46 -34.33
N LEU A 466 6.18 -1.28 -34.56
CA LEU A 466 5.59 -0.47 -33.49
C LEU A 466 4.35 -1.16 -32.93
N LYS A 467 4.31 -1.29 -31.60
CA LYS A 467 3.22 -1.93 -30.86
C LYS A 467 2.79 -1.08 -29.67
N TYR A 468 1.54 -1.24 -29.31
CA TYR A 468 0.96 -0.74 -28.06
C TYR A 468 0.31 -1.90 -27.31
N CYS A 469 0.52 -1.95 -26.01
CA CYS A 469 -0.15 -2.88 -25.10
C CYS A 469 -0.89 -2.09 -24.03
N TYR A 470 -2.15 -2.42 -23.79
CA TYR A 470 -2.88 -2.02 -22.60
C TYR A 470 -3.12 -3.25 -21.73
N ASN A 471 -2.65 -3.22 -20.48
CA ASN A 471 -2.80 -4.28 -19.49
C ASN A 471 -3.93 -3.93 -18.54
N LEU A 472 -5.04 -4.67 -18.62
CA LEU A 472 -6.19 -4.52 -17.75
C LEU A 472 -6.02 -5.39 -16.49
N GLY A 473 -5.32 -4.87 -15.50
CA GLY A 473 -5.22 -5.50 -14.18
C GLY A 473 -4.52 -6.87 -14.15
N GLY A 474 -3.65 -7.19 -15.13
CA GLY A 474 -3.07 -8.53 -15.26
C GLY A 474 -4.05 -9.62 -15.72
N VAL A 475 -5.32 -9.23 -15.98
CA VAL A 475 -6.40 -10.15 -16.38
C VAL A 475 -6.44 -10.33 -17.89
N GLN A 476 -6.29 -9.23 -18.61
CA GLN A 476 -6.39 -9.19 -20.06
C GLN A 476 -5.44 -8.15 -20.64
N HIS A 477 -4.81 -8.49 -21.78
CA HIS A 477 -3.97 -7.60 -22.54
C HIS A 477 -4.63 -7.30 -23.88
N PHE A 478 -4.67 -6.02 -24.25
CA PHE A 478 -5.16 -5.52 -25.53
C PHE A 478 -3.98 -4.97 -26.32
N PHE A 479 -3.95 -5.26 -27.62
CA PHE A 479 -2.83 -4.87 -28.47
C PHE A 479 -3.30 -4.04 -29.68
N ALA A 480 -2.48 -3.08 -30.07
CA ALA A 480 -2.48 -2.49 -31.40
C ALA A 480 -1.08 -2.66 -32.01
N GLU A 481 -1.01 -3.01 -33.29
CA GLU A 481 0.24 -3.34 -33.95
C GLU A 481 0.29 -2.68 -35.34
N ALA A 482 1.44 -2.10 -35.69
CA ALA A 482 1.66 -1.56 -36.99
C ALA A 482 1.79 -2.67 -38.05
N THR A 483 1.36 -2.38 -39.28
CA THR A 483 1.36 -3.36 -40.38
C THR A 483 2.73 -3.51 -41.08
N SER A 484 3.69 -2.66 -40.72
CA SER A 484 5.04 -2.67 -41.31
C SER A 484 6.09 -2.23 -40.27
N PRO A 485 7.33 -2.72 -40.41
CA PRO A 485 8.44 -2.30 -39.55
C PRO A 485 8.72 -0.80 -39.63
N LEU A 486 9.21 -0.23 -38.54
CA LEU A 486 9.76 1.13 -38.49
C LEU A 486 11.06 1.18 -39.30
N PRO A 487 11.19 2.15 -40.24
CA PRO A 487 12.43 2.34 -40.96
C PRO A 487 13.57 2.79 -40.05
N ALA A 488 14.82 2.65 -40.46
CA ALA A 488 15.97 3.25 -39.80
C ALA A 488 15.99 4.78 -39.98
N GLY A 489 16.43 5.52 -38.96
CA GLY A 489 16.53 6.97 -38.97
C GLY A 489 15.65 7.66 -37.94
N GLU A 490 15.48 8.96 -38.08
CA GLU A 490 14.66 9.79 -37.19
C GLU A 490 13.18 9.70 -37.60
N HIS A 491 12.34 9.35 -36.61
CA HIS A 491 10.89 9.20 -36.81
C HIS A 491 10.11 9.82 -35.66
N GLN A 492 8.88 10.22 -35.95
CA GLN A 492 7.86 10.54 -34.98
C GLN A 492 6.83 9.39 -34.96
N VAL A 493 6.77 8.66 -33.86
CA VAL A 493 5.72 7.67 -33.63
C VAL A 493 4.67 8.24 -32.70
N ARG A 494 3.39 7.89 -32.95
CA ARG A 494 2.27 8.40 -32.17
C ARG A 494 1.25 7.31 -31.95
N MET A 495 0.77 7.21 -30.70
CA MET A 495 -0.42 6.47 -30.31
C MET A 495 -1.52 7.46 -29.97
N GLU A 496 -2.71 7.26 -30.51
CA GLU A 496 -3.94 7.96 -30.14
C GLU A 496 -4.92 6.97 -29.53
N PHE A 497 -5.50 7.35 -28.40
CA PHE A 497 -6.58 6.62 -27.77
C PHE A 497 -7.86 7.45 -27.80
N GLU A 498 -8.87 6.96 -28.50
CA GLU A 498 -10.21 7.54 -28.51
C GLU A 498 -11.08 6.82 -27.49
N TYR A 499 -11.34 7.49 -26.36
CA TYR A 499 -12.12 6.93 -25.25
C TYR A 499 -13.60 6.81 -25.61
N ALA A 500 -14.21 5.65 -25.37
CA ALA A 500 -15.57 5.33 -25.82
C ALA A 500 -16.65 5.81 -24.85
N GLY A 501 -16.99 7.09 -24.90
CA GLY A 501 -18.19 7.64 -24.25
C GLY A 501 -17.94 8.29 -22.90
N GLU A 502 -19.01 8.42 -22.11
CA GLU A 502 -19.00 9.04 -20.78
C GLU A 502 -18.88 8.01 -19.66
N GLY A 503 -18.33 8.43 -18.51
CA GLY A 503 -18.16 7.59 -17.31
C GLY A 503 -16.76 7.03 -17.17
N MET A 504 -16.54 6.19 -16.17
CA MET A 504 -15.24 5.61 -15.82
C MET A 504 -15.05 4.21 -16.40
N GLY A 505 -13.79 3.83 -16.67
CA GLY A 505 -13.42 2.45 -17.01
C GLY A 505 -13.86 1.97 -18.40
N LYS A 506 -14.30 2.88 -19.29
CA LYS A 506 -14.71 2.52 -20.65
C LYS A 506 -13.50 2.15 -21.50
N GLY A 507 -13.74 1.35 -22.51
CA GLY A 507 -12.76 1.05 -23.53
C GLY A 507 -12.58 2.17 -24.55
N GLY A 508 -11.97 1.84 -25.68
CA GLY A 508 -11.74 2.79 -26.76
C GLY A 508 -10.96 2.19 -27.91
N THR A 509 -10.68 3.03 -28.91
CA THR A 509 -9.90 2.67 -30.08
C THR A 509 -8.49 3.24 -29.95
N VAL A 510 -7.49 2.40 -30.19
CA VAL A 510 -6.08 2.80 -30.31
C VAL A 510 -5.73 2.92 -31.78
N THR A 511 -5.13 4.04 -32.20
CA THR A 511 -4.58 4.20 -33.53
C THR A 511 -3.09 4.50 -33.44
N LEU A 512 -2.27 3.83 -34.26
CA LEU A 512 -0.83 4.02 -34.33
C LEU A 512 -0.45 4.77 -35.60
N TYR A 513 0.49 5.70 -35.48
CA TYR A 513 1.01 6.50 -36.59
C TYR A 513 2.54 6.50 -36.59
N THR A 514 3.12 6.59 -37.80
CA THR A 514 4.54 6.88 -38.03
C THR A 514 4.62 8.04 -39.02
N ASP A 515 5.30 9.13 -38.64
CA ASP A 515 5.47 10.36 -39.41
C ASP A 515 4.15 10.96 -39.97
N GLY A 516 3.06 10.77 -39.20
CA GLY A 516 1.72 11.23 -39.55
C GLY A 516 0.87 10.23 -40.32
N ASP A 517 1.44 9.17 -40.83
CA ASP A 517 0.71 8.11 -41.54
C ASP A 517 0.16 7.08 -40.56
N LYS A 518 -1.12 6.72 -40.67
CA LYS A 518 -1.73 5.64 -39.89
C LYS A 518 -1.12 4.30 -40.28
N VAL A 519 -0.54 3.60 -39.32
CA VAL A 519 0.16 2.34 -39.54
C VAL A 519 -0.50 1.14 -38.82
N GLY A 520 -1.39 1.35 -37.84
CA GLY A 520 -2.06 0.30 -37.13
C GLY A 520 -3.27 0.76 -36.34
N GLU A 521 -4.09 -0.18 -35.89
CA GLU A 521 -5.27 0.08 -35.06
C GLU A 521 -5.56 -1.13 -34.16
N GLY A 522 -6.14 -0.89 -32.99
CA GLY A 522 -6.60 -1.90 -32.05
C GLY A 522 -7.73 -1.39 -31.17
N THR A 523 -8.39 -2.30 -30.45
CA THR A 523 -9.48 -1.97 -29.53
C THR A 523 -9.10 -2.39 -28.12
N VAL A 524 -9.41 -1.55 -27.16
CA VAL A 524 -9.35 -1.83 -25.72
C VAL A 524 -10.79 -1.88 -25.22
N ASP A 525 -11.23 -3.02 -24.66
CA ASP A 525 -12.63 -3.20 -24.28
C ASP A 525 -12.98 -2.47 -22.99
N ALA A 526 -12.02 -2.35 -22.05
CA ALA A 526 -12.17 -1.65 -20.77
C ALA A 526 -10.82 -1.10 -20.30
N THR A 527 -10.87 -0.08 -19.44
CA THR A 527 -9.66 0.56 -18.87
C THR A 527 -9.73 0.64 -17.35
N LEU A 528 -8.57 0.74 -16.70
CA LEU A 528 -8.46 0.97 -15.26
C LEU A 528 -8.79 2.44 -14.95
N PRO A 529 -9.86 2.74 -14.19
CA PRO A 529 -10.32 4.11 -14.04
C PRO A 529 -9.59 4.93 -12.98
N MET A 530 -8.93 4.29 -12.00
CA MET A 530 -8.42 4.98 -10.82
C MET A 530 -6.90 4.97 -10.72
N ILE A 531 -6.27 3.80 -10.85
CA ILE A 531 -4.83 3.60 -10.64
C ILE A 531 -4.31 2.48 -11.53
N PHE A 532 -3.10 2.62 -12.07
CA PHE A 532 -2.41 1.55 -12.81
C PHE A 532 -1.62 0.64 -11.87
N SER A 533 -0.76 1.25 -11.04
CA SER A 533 0.06 0.56 -10.05
C SER A 533 0.33 1.48 -8.86
N ALA A 534 0.43 0.89 -7.67
CA ALA A 534 0.85 1.61 -6.46
C ALA A 534 2.39 1.73 -6.38
N ASP A 535 3.12 0.80 -6.99
CA ASP A 535 4.55 0.61 -6.80
C ASP A 535 5.39 0.98 -8.03
N ASP A 536 4.91 0.63 -9.23
CA ASP A 536 5.60 0.93 -10.48
C ASP A 536 5.08 2.25 -11.09
N GLY A 537 5.99 2.99 -11.69
CA GLY A 537 5.75 4.32 -12.22
C GLY A 537 5.69 4.37 -13.75
N CYS A 538 6.13 5.52 -14.30
CA CYS A 538 6.30 5.72 -15.72
C CYS A 538 7.79 5.82 -16.07
N ASP A 539 8.20 5.11 -17.12
CA ASP A 539 9.55 5.03 -17.62
C ASP A 539 9.62 5.41 -19.10
N VAL A 540 10.67 6.10 -19.52
CA VAL A 540 10.91 6.53 -20.92
C VAL A 540 12.19 5.92 -21.45
N GLY A 541 12.06 5.09 -22.49
CA GLY A 541 13.15 4.39 -23.15
C GLY A 541 13.42 2.99 -22.60
N GLN A 542 12.68 2.56 -21.61
CA GLN A 542 12.68 1.21 -21.03
C GLN A 542 11.42 1.00 -20.19
N ASP A 543 11.24 -0.18 -19.63
CA ASP A 543 10.24 -0.52 -18.63
C ASP A 543 10.98 -1.15 -17.45
N THR A 544 11.08 -0.41 -16.33
CA THR A 544 11.80 -0.86 -15.13
C THR A 544 10.84 -1.49 -14.12
N GLY A 545 11.22 -2.58 -13.49
CA GLY A 545 10.34 -3.30 -12.57
C GLY A 545 9.59 -4.45 -13.25
N ALA A 546 8.31 -4.59 -12.96
CA ALA A 546 7.48 -5.64 -13.54
C ALA A 546 6.96 -5.21 -14.93
N PRO A 547 7.19 -6.00 -16.00
CA PRO A 547 6.86 -5.59 -17.36
C PRO A 547 5.36 -5.45 -17.57
N VAL A 548 4.92 -4.35 -18.17
CA VAL A 548 3.51 -4.10 -18.53
C VAL A 548 3.01 -5.08 -19.58
N SER A 549 3.85 -5.43 -20.56
CA SER A 549 3.49 -6.29 -21.68
C SER A 549 4.19 -7.66 -21.58
N PRO A 550 3.50 -8.76 -21.93
CA PRO A 550 4.12 -10.07 -22.01
C PRO A 550 5.10 -10.23 -23.20
N ASP A 551 5.17 -9.25 -24.11
CA ASP A 551 6.05 -9.28 -25.29
C ASP A 551 7.53 -9.07 -24.94
N TYR A 552 7.85 -8.61 -23.74
CA TYR A 552 9.23 -8.39 -23.27
C TYR A 552 9.38 -8.75 -21.79
N GLY A 553 10.62 -9.03 -21.38
CA GLY A 553 10.92 -9.38 -19.99
C GLY A 553 11.27 -8.16 -19.11
N PRO A 554 11.49 -8.38 -17.81
CA PRO A 554 11.84 -7.32 -16.85
C PRO A 554 13.23 -6.73 -17.07
N ARG A 555 14.04 -7.35 -17.91
CA ARG A 555 15.39 -6.91 -18.29
C ARG A 555 15.61 -6.96 -19.80
N GLY A 556 16.52 -6.12 -20.27
CA GLY A 556 16.89 -6.10 -21.69
C GLY A 556 15.80 -5.54 -22.60
N ASN A 557 14.82 -4.83 -22.04
CA ASN A 557 13.69 -4.24 -22.75
C ASN A 557 13.94 -2.77 -23.16
N ALA A 558 15.11 -2.21 -22.88
CA ALA A 558 15.45 -0.84 -23.26
C ALA A 558 15.39 -0.68 -24.79
N PHE A 559 14.87 0.46 -25.25
CA PHE A 559 14.85 0.79 -26.66
C PHE A 559 16.29 0.84 -27.21
N ASN A 560 16.55 0.08 -28.25
CA ASN A 560 17.89 -0.09 -28.81
C ASN A 560 18.40 1.10 -29.66
N GLY A 561 17.52 2.08 -29.91
CA GLY A 561 17.83 3.36 -30.51
C GLY A 561 17.86 4.49 -29.48
N GLN A 562 17.43 5.69 -29.87
CA GLN A 562 17.33 6.84 -28.96
C GLN A 562 15.89 7.32 -28.87
N VAL A 563 15.37 7.48 -27.65
CA VAL A 563 14.14 8.22 -27.37
C VAL A 563 14.55 9.66 -27.02
N LYS A 564 14.27 10.62 -27.91
CA LYS A 564 14.63 12.04 -27.71
C LYS A 564 13.66 12.72 -26.75
N GLY A 565 12.37 12.41 -26.86
CA GLY A 565 11.33 12.90 -25.98
C GLY A 565 9.98 12.28 -26.31
N VAL A 566 9.10 12.27 -25.31
CA VAL A 566 7.73 11.76 -25.41
C VAL A 566 6.77 12.80 -24.88
N GLN A 567 5.81 13.19 -25.69
CA GLN A 567 4.73 14.09 -25.30
C GLN A 567 3.46 13.29 -25.04
N ILE A 568 2.90 13.44 -23.84
CA ILE A 568 1.58 12.94 -23.49
C ILE A 568 0.63 14.14 -23.54
N ALA A 569 -0.51 14.03 -24.27
CA ALA A 569 -1.50 15.10 -24.40
C ALA A 569 -2.92 14.55 -24.28
N ILE A 570 -3.78 15.24 -23.51
CA ILE A 570 -5.22 14.95 -23.43
C ILE A 570 -5.95 15.61 -24.60
N ALA A 571 -7.08 15.07 -25.05
CA ALA A 571 -7.77 15.29 -26.31
C ALA A 571 -7.89 16.75 -26.80
N ASP A 572 -8.19 17.69 -25.92
CA ASP A 572 -8.33 19.11 -26.28
C ASP A 572 -7.00 19.78 -26.72
N ALA A 573 -5.86 19.15 -26.42
CA ALA A 573 -4.52 19.58 -26.78
C ALA A 573 -3.92 18.75 -27.95
N ALA A 574 -4.59 17.68 -28.35
CA ALA A 574 -4.11 16.70 -29.32
C ALA A 574 -4.22 17.18 -30.80
N GLU A 575 -5.02 18.23 -31.09
CA GLU A 575 -5.26 18.70 -32.44
C GLU A 575 -4.08 19.45 -33.09
N SER A 576 -3.01 19.75 -32.37
CA SER A 576 -1.82 20.38 -32.94
C SER A 576 -0.78 19.33 -33.33
N GLY A 577 -0.83 18.85 -34.56
CA GLY A 577 0.18 17.97 -35.18
C GLY A 577 1.55 18.65 -35.43
N GLY A 578 2.03 19.44 -34.47
CA GLY A 578 3.35 20.06 -34.49
C GLY A 578 4.46 19.12 -34.02
N PRO A 579 5.73 19.43 -34.25
CA PRO A 579 6.86 18.63 -33.78
C PRO A 579 6.83 18.50 -32.27
N VAL A 580 7.17 17.30 -31.74
CA VAL A 580 7.15 16.94 -30.33
C VAL A 580 7.94 17.89 -29.40
N ILE A 581 8.96 18.53 -29.95
CA ILE A 581 9.77 19.53 -29.25
C ILE A 581 9.79 20.80 -30.12
N SER A 582 9.21 21.90 -29.63
CA SER A 582 9.39 23.19 -30.28
C SER A 582 10.86 23.62 -30.19
N ALA A 583 11.31 24.43 -31.15
CA ALA A 583 12.67 24.98 -31.15
C ALA A 583 12.98 25.75 -29.84
N GLU A 584 11.98 26.42 -29.25
CA GLU A 584 12.10 27.12 -27.98
C GLU A 584 12.27 26.17 -26.80
N GLU A 585 11.58 25.03 -26.78
CA GLU A 585 11.73 24.00 -25.74
C GLU A 585 13.05 23.26 -25.85
N ALA A 586 13.53 22.97 -27.07
CA ALA A 586 14.85 22.41 -27.31
C ALA A 586 15.97 23.32 -26.77
N ILE A 587 15.85 24.63 -26.98
CA ILE A 587 16.78 25.63 -26.44
C ILE A 587 16.69 25.66 -24.89
N ARG A 588 15.49 25.67 -24.30
CA ARG A 588 15.29 25.66 -22.84
C ARG A 588 15.92 24.45 -22.17
N VAL A 589 15.75 23.27 -22.76
CA VAL A 589 16.36 22.03 -22.29
C VAL A 589 17.87 22.05 -22.44
N ALA A 590 18.39 22.53 -23.56
CA ALA A 590 19.85 22.68 -23.76
C ALA A 590 20.47 23.65 -22.74
N MET A 591 19.77 24.75 -22.43
CA MET A 591 20.22 25.71 -21.40
C MET A 591 20.11 25.17 -19.97
N ALA A 592 19.14 24.30 -19.67
CA ALA A 592 19.01 23.68 -18.35
C ALA A 592 20.05 22.56 -18.09
N ARG A 593 20.74 22.09 -19.14
CA ARG A 593 21.81 21.08 -19.05
C ARG A 593 23.21 21.69 -18.91
N GLN A 594 23.35 23.00 -18.98
CA GLN A 594 24.59 23.75 -18.66
C GLN A 594 24.61 24.17 -17.20
#